data_d8c9f95fd30d7ca5967dd5986f37c9f0
#
_entry.id   d8c9f95fd30d7ca5967dd5986f37c9f0
#
_cell.length_a   1.000
_cell.length_b   1.000
_cell.length_c   1.000
_cell.angle_alpha   90.00
_cell.angle_beta   90.00
_cell.angle_gamma   90.00
#
_symmetry.space_group_name_H-M   'P 1'
#
loop_
_entity.id
_entity.type
_entity.pdbx_description
1 polymer ?
#
loop_
_entity_poly.entity_id
_entity_poly.type
_entity_poly.pdbx_seq_one_letter_code
_entity_poly.pdbx_strand_id
1 'polypeptide(L)'
;MHWRITVRKMLGRRGIFLLRNIASSMAFSLRLIPPATNVKRQDGISAITCTYNEEDWIEASLMSIKDLVNEILVLDSSTDRTPEIVEDLRENHGLPVKLHRVPLGDMAHTRNLGLSMAKYKWILIWDADFVLKDEAASILKKLLESLDERRYYLIYWPHICLDGDLMHQDPRNALHVEHWLFTWSPKLRYAKVGLSDSLVAPLAYYKVLYVNEPLSFHLRTVRSPIRLLYRHYRWLMRREGLEGKVNPEDYVKTRISQDFQTTDINQAANLYFQKYLLNLVKYRKDVYGDYPRPLKEYAKRRYGIIL
;
A
#
# COMPACT_ATOMS: atom_id res chain seq x y z
N MET A 1 2.58 21.82 -15.50
CA MET A 1 2.31 20.36 -15.38
C MET A 1 2.95 19.54 -16.51
N HIS A 2 2.94 19.99 -17.77
CA HIS A 2 3.50 19.27 -18.93
C HIS A 2 5.02 18.97 -18.85
N TRP A 3 5.86 19.90 -18.39
CA TRP A 3 7.31 19.71 -18.28
C TRP A 3 7.71 18.55 -17.33
N ARG A 4 6.95 18.31 -16.25
CA ARG A 4 7.19 17.18 -15.32
C ARG A 4 7.03 15.82 -15.99
N ILE A 5 6.04 15.71 -16.89
CA ILE A 5 5.79 14.49 -17.66
C ILE A 5 6.91 14.25 -18.68
N THR A 6 7.38 15.32 -19.32
CA THR A 6 8.48 15.25 -20.32
C THR A 6 9.80 14.84 -19.66
N VAL A 7 10.19 15.47 -18.54
CA VAL A 7 11.41 15.12 -17.79
C VAL A 7 11.34 13.67 -17.27
N ARG A 8 10.17 13.22 -16.81
CA ARG A 8 9.96 11.84 -16.33
C ARG A 8 10.09 10.80 -17.44
N LYS A 9 9.69 11.13 -18.68
CA LYS A 9 9.87 10.27 -19.85
C LYS A 9 11.33 10.21 -20.31
N MET A 10 12.07 11.33 -20.23
CA MET A 10 13.46 11.39 -20.70
C MET A 10 14.47 10.76 -19.73
N LEU A 11 14.32 10.95 -18.43
CA LEU A 11 15.31 10.53 -17.43
C LEU A 11 14.99 9.19 -16.77
N GLY A 12 13.79 8.70 -16.91
CA GLY A 12 13.33 7.54 -16.17
C GLY A 12 13.33 7.78 -14.65
N ARG A 13 12.94 6.76 -13.89
CA ARG A 13 12.82 6.86 -12.41
C ARG A 13 14.18 7.12 -11.73
N ARG A 14 15.24 6.42 -12.18
CA ARG A 14 16.59 6.55 -11.61
C ARG A 14 17.18 7.94 -11.80
N GLY A 15 17.01 8.54 -12.96
CA GLY A 15 17.49 9.90 -13.23
C GLY A 15 16.80 10.95 -12.37
N ILE A 16 15.49 10.80 -12.13
CA ILE A 16 14.74 11.69 -11.23
C ILE A 16 15.24 11.57 -9.79
N PHE A 17 15.51 10.34 -9.33
CA PHE A 17 16.04 10.11 -7.97
C PHE A 17 17.43 10.73 -7.82
N LEU A 18 18.29 10.61 -8.83
CA LEU A 18 19.61 11.25 -8.83
C LEU A 18 19.51 12.76 -8.72
N LEU A 19 18.68 13.40 -9.55
CA LEU A 19 18.46 14.85 -9.48
C LEU A 19 17.91 15.31 -8.11
N ARG A 20 16.98 14.57 -7.54
CA ARG A 20 16.47 14.84 -6.19
C ARG A 20 17.57 14.75 -5.15
N ASN A 21 18.42 13.75 -5.23
CA ASN A 21 19.53 13.56 -4.29
C ASN A 21 20.59 14.65 -4.39
N ILE A 22 20.91 15.10 -5.60
CA ILE A 22 21.80 16.25 -5.82
C ILE A 22 21.18 17.51 -5.20
N ALA A 23 19.94 17.83 -5.56
CA ALA A 23 19.25 19.00 -5.03
C ALA A 23 19.11 18.97 -3.49
N SER A 24 18.78 17.81 -2.91
CA SER A 24 18.69 17.64 -1.46
C SER A 24 20.06 17.81 -0.78
N SER A 25 21.12 17.26 -1.37
CA SER A 25 22.47 17.40 -0.81
C SER A 25 22.97 18.83 -0.86
N MET A 26 22.74 19.55 -1.95
CA MET A 26 23.09 20.96 -2.07
C MET A 26 22.32 21.83 -1.08
N ALA A 27 21.00 21.67 -1.03
CA ALA A 27 20.15 22.43 -0.13
C ALA A 27 20.49 22.19 1.36
N PHE A 28 20.84 20.96 1.72
CA PHE A 28 21.29 20.62 3.07
C PHE A 28 22.65 21.27 3.40
N SER A 29 23.64 21.17 2.50
CA SER A 29 24.98 21.74 2.68
C SER A 29 24.94 23.27 2.78
N LEU A 30 24.03 23.91 2.03
CA LEU A 30 23.80 25.37 2.08
C LEU A 30 22.89 25.79 3.24
N ARG A 31 22.49 24.87 4.14
CA ARG A 31 21.59 25.12 5.29
C ARG A 31 20.24 25.72 4.89
N LEU A 32 19.76 25.47 3.67
CA LEU A 32 18.44 25.91 3.19
C LEU A 32 17.29 25.06 3.73
N ILE A 33 17.62 23.90 4.31
CA ILE A 33 16.68 22.96 4.91
C ILE A 33 17.04 22.80 6.38
N PRO A 34 16.10 23.01 7.31
CA PRO A 34 16.36 22.75 8.72
C PRO A 34 16.63 21.26 8.95
N PRO A 35 17.51 20.89 9.88
CA PRO A 35 17.74 19.50 10.23
C PRO A 35 16.45 18.80 10.66
N ALA A 36 16.31 17.52 10.30
CA ALA A 36 15.16 16.71 10.71
C ALA A 36 15.08 16.53 12.24
N THR A 37 16.21 16.63 12.93
CA THR A 37 16.29 16.65 14.41
C THR A 37 15.58 17.84 15.05
N ASN A 38 15.31 18.93 14.31
CA ASN A 38 14.51 20.05 14.81
C ASN A 38 13.03 19.72 14.96
N VAL A 39 12.59 18.63 14.34
CA VAL A 39 11.22 18.14 14.47
C VAL A 39 11.13 17.31 15.75
N LYS A 40 10.41 17.80 16.75
CA LYS A 40 10.23 17.10 18.04
C LYS A 40 9.24 15.94 17.88
N ARG A 41 9.73 14.80 17.44
CA ARG A 41 9.00 13.53 17.38
C ARG A 41 9.80 12.41 18.05
N GLN A 42 9.10 11.42 18.60
CA GLN A 42 9.73 10.27 19.21
C GLN A 42 10.48 9.44 18.15
N ASP A 43 11.60 8.84 18.53
CA ASP A 43 12.28 7.88 17.67
C ASP A 43 11.43 6.61 17.51
N GLY A 44 11.29 6.13 16.28
CA GLY A 44 10.48 5.00 15.96
C GLY A 44 9.70 5.20 14.65
N ILE A 45 8.76 4.28 14.40
CA ILE A 45 7.99 4.20 13.16
C ILE A 45 6.50 4.17 13.49
N SER A 46 5.73 5.10 12.89
CA SER A 46 4.27 5.06 12.83
C SER A 46 3.84 4.44 11.50
N ALA A 47 3.11 3.34 11.52
CA ALA A 47 2.41 2.85 10.33
C ALA A 47 1.05 3.55 10.21
N ILE A 48 0.68 3.92 8.99
CA ILE A 48 -0.63 4.49 8.65
C ILE A 48 -1.28 3.56 7.64
N THR A 49 -2.42 2.98 8.00
CA THR A 49 -3.18 2.04 7.19
C THR A 49 -4.59 2.59 6.98
N CYS A 50 -4.94 2.90 5.72
CA CYS A 50 -6.29 3.30 5.35
C CYS A 50 -7.05 2.09 4.83
N THR A 51 -8.23 1.78 5.40
CA THR A 51 -8.96 0.55 5.10
C THR A 51 -10.38 0.80 4.61
N TYR A 52 -10.81 -0.05 3.67
CA TYR A 52 -12.19 -0.18 3.26
C TYR A 52 -12.49 -1.61 2.83
N ASN A 53 -13.11 -2.40 3.70
CA ASN A 53 -13.50 -3.79 3.47
C ASN A 53 -12.29 -4.69 3.15
N GLU A 54 -11.37 -4.80 4.10
CA GLU A 54 -10.10 -5.54 3.98
C GLU A 54 -10.00 -6.76 4.92
N GLU A 55 -11.16 -7.32 5.35
CA GLU A 55 -11.22 -8.48 6.25
C GLU A 55 -10.45 -9.70 5.74
N ASP A 56 -10.19 -9.79 4.42
CA ASP A 56 -9.47 -10.91 3.83
C ASP A 56 -7.99 -10.95 4.25
N TRP A 57 -7.34 -9.79 4.39
CA TRP A 57 -5.89 -9.75 4.53
C TRP A 57 -5.36 -8.85 5.64
N ILE A 58 -6.19 -8.00 6.25
CA ILE A 58 -5.77 -7.02 7.26
C ILE A 58 -4.99 -7.67 8.41
N GLU A 59 -5.38 -8.86 8.86
CA GLU A 59 -4.70 -9.58 9.94
C GLU A 59 -3.26 -9.96 9.52
N ALA A 60 -3.09 -10.66 8.38
CA ALA A 60 -1.77 -11.05 7.89
C ALA A 60 -0.88 -9.82 7.63
N SER A 61 -1.49 -8.75 7.11
CA SER A 61 -0.83 -7.49 6.82
C SER A 61 -0.27 -6.85 8.09
N LEU A 62 -1.11 -6.57 9.08
CA LEU A 62 -0.68 -5.89 10.30
C LEU A 62 0.27 -6.75 11.15
N MET A 63 0.04 -8.06 11.22
CA MET A 63 0.94 -8.99 11.90
C MET A 63 2.33 -9.01 11.28
N SER A 64 2.45 -8.80 9.97
CA SER A 64 3.74 -8.82 9.27
C SER A 64 4.66 -7.65 9.64
N ILE A 65 4.10 -6.54 10.09
CA ILE A 65 4.88 -5.33 10.45
C ILE A 65 5.05 -5.15 11.96
N LYS A 66 4.53 -6.05 12.79
CA LYS A 66 4.53 -5.90 14.26
C LYS A 66 5.93 -5.64 14.85
N ASP A 67 6.94 -6.30 14.30
CA ASP A 67 8.33 -6.17 14.78
C ASP A 67 9.05 -4.95 14.15
N LEU A 68 8.44 -4.26 13.21
CA LEU A 68 9.04 -3.09 12.55
C LEU A 68 8.58 -1.78 13.18
N VAL A 69 7.33 -1.68 13.63
CA VAL A 69 6.66 -0.42 13.96
C VAL A 69 6.40 -0.26 15.45
N ASN A 70 6.29 1.00 15.89
CA ASN A 70 6.01 1.36 17.28
C ASN A 70 4.52 1.74 17.51
N GLU A 71 3.81 2.12 16.45
CA GLU A 71 2.36 2.26 16.43
C GLU A 71 1.79 1.97 15.05
N ILE A 72 0.54 1.55 15.02
CA ILE A 72 -0.24 1.35 13.80
C ILE A 72 -1.51 2.19 13.93
N LEU A 73 -1.71 3.13 13.01
CA LEU A 73 -2.93 3.93 12.92
C LEU A 73 -3.79 3.36 11.78
N VAL A 74 -4.86 2.68 12.13
CA VAL A 74 -5.85 2.20 11.16
C VAL A 74 -6.96 3.22 11.03
N LEU A 75 -7.09 3.83 9.84
CA LEU A 75 -8.13 4.79 9.50
C LEU A 75 -9.16 4.06 8.64
N ASP A 76 -10.24 3.62 9.27
CA ASP A 76 -11.15 2.63 8.73
C ASP A 76 -12.51 3.19 8.34
N SER A 77 -12.95 2.84 7.11
CA SER A 77 -14.27 3.16 6.55
C SER A 77 -15.09 1.89 6.25
N SER A 78 -14.65 0.74 6.74
CA SER A 78 -15.21 -0.57 6.37
C SER A 78 -16.62 -0.80 6.93
N THR A 79 -17.37 -1.66 6.24
CA THR A 79 -18.68 -2.18 6.62
C THR A 79 -18.68 -3.70 6.81
N ASP A 80 -17.52 -4.35 6.55
CA ASP A 80 -17.26 -5.77 6.83
C ASP A 80 -16.61 -5.94 8.21
N ARG A 81 -16.03 -7.11 8.48
CA ARG A 81 -15.40 -7.45 9.76
C ARG A 81 -13.99 -6.85 9.97
N THR A 82 -13.55 -5.94 9.10
CA THR A 82 -12.23 -5.30 9.24
C THR A 82 -12.03 -4.67 10.63
N PRO A 83 -12.97 -3.85 11.16
CA PRO A 83 -12.79 -3.22 12.48
C PRO A 83 -12.68 -4.24 13.62
N GLU A 84 -13.50 -5.29 13.62
CA GLU A 84 -13.48 -6.34 14.64
C GLU A 84 -12.15 -7.10 14.64
N ILE A 85 -11.59 -7.39 13.45
CA ILE A 85 -10.29 -8.03 13.32
C ILE A 85 -9.17 -7.13 13.88
N VAL A 86 -9.22 -5.82 13.60
CA VAL A 86 -8.22 -4.86 14.11
C VAL A 86 -8.28 -4.76 15.64
N GLU A 87 -9.47 -4.76 16.23
CA GLU A 87 -9.63 -4.74 17.67
C GLU A 87 -9.13 -6.04 18.32
N ASP A 88 -9.41 -7.19 17.73
CA ASP A 88 -8.89 -8.49 18.17
C ASP A 88 -7.34 -8.51 18.15
N LEU A 89 -6.73 -7.96 17.12
CA LEU A 89 -5.26 -7.83 17.04
C LEU A 89 -4.69 -6.97 18.17
N ARG A 90 -5.40 -5.93 18.59
CA ARG A 90 -5.02 -5.10 19.73
C ARG A 90 -5.15 -5.86 21.06
N GLU A 91 -6.30 -6.48 21.30
CA GLU A 91 -6.66 -7.04 22.58
C GLU A 91 -6.00 -8.39 22.86
N ASN A 92 -5.97 -9.26 21.86
CA ASN A 92 -5.53 -10.66 22.02
C ASN A 92 -4.12 -10.91 21.47
N HIS A 93 -3.60 -10.06 20.57
CA HIS A 93 -2.26 -10.23 19.99
C HIS A 93 -1.26 -9.14 20.39
N GLY A 94 -1.70 -8.15 21.19
CA GLY A 94 -0.83 -7.11 21.74
C GLY A 94 -0.23 -6.18 20.69
N LEU A 95 -0.84 -6.05 19.49
CA LEU A 95 -0.37 -5.11 18.49
C LEU A 95 -0.57 -3.66 18.97
N PRO A 96 0.39 -2.76 18.71
CA PRO A 96 0.27 -1.34 19.06
C PRO A 96 -0.65 -0.60 18.07
N VAL A 97 -1.84 -1.16 17.83
CA VAL A 97 -2.80 -0.64 16.84
C VAL A 97 -3.85 0.27 17.50
N LYS A 98 -4.21 1.32 16.79
CA LYS A 98 -5.31 2.24 17.13
C LYS A 98 -6.25 2.33 15.95
N LEU A 99 -7.49 1.95 16.19
CA LEU A 99 -8.56 2.02 15.21
C LEU A 99 -9.27 3.38 15.29
N HIS A 100 -9.40 4.05 14.15
CA HIS A 100 -10.13 5.29 14.00
C HIS A 100 -11.14 5.16 12.86
N ARG A 101 -12.42 5.27 13.20
CA ARG A 101 -13.49 5.28 12.19
C ARG A 101 -13.51 6.62 11.48
N VAL A 102 -13.45 6.56 10.14
CA VAL A 102 -13.48 7.74 9.28
C VAL A 102 -14.51 7.57 8.18
N PRO A 103 -15.12 8.64 7.67
CA PRO A 103 -16.03 8.56 6.53
C PRO A 103 -15.32 8.00 5.29
N LEU A 104 -16.03 7.19 4.52
CA LEU A 104 -15.55 6.78 3.19
C LEU A 104 -15.48 8.02 2.29
N GLY A 105 -14.32 8.24 1.66
CA GLY A 105 -14.16 9.43 0.83
C GLY A 105 -12.77 9.62 0.25
N ASP A 106 -12.22 10.81 0.41
CA ASP A 106 -10.93 11.21 -0.16
C ASP A 106 -9.76 10.55 0.59
N MET A 107 -9.07 9.62 -0.08
CA MET A 107 -7.90 8.92 0.45
C MET A 107 -6.77 9.88 0.83
N ALA A 108 -6.57 10.97 0.06
CA ALA A 108 -5.55 11.96 0.39
C ALA A 108 -5.86 12.69 1.71
N HIS A 109 -7.14 12.99 1.97
CA HIS A 109 -7.57 13.54 3.25
C HIS A 109 -7.33 12.55 4.40
N THR A 110 -7.72 11.30 4.23
CA THR A 110 -7.55 10.25 5.24
C THR A 110 -6.06 10.02 5.56
N ARG A 111 -5.18 9.95 4.55
CA ARG A 111 -3.73 9.82 4.76
C ARG A 111 -3.13 11.05 5.46
N ASN A 112 -3.61 12.27 5.15
CA ASN A 112 -3.18 13.49 5.84
C ASN A 112 -3.62 13.50 7.31
N LEU A 113 -4.81 13.00 7.60
CA LEU A 113 -5.26 12.79 8.98
C LEU A 113 -4.30 11.85 9.73
N GLY A 114 -3.96 10.71 9.14
CA GLY A 114 -2.97 9.78 9.68
C GLY A 114 -1.60 10.45 9.92
N LEU A 115 -1.11 11.25 8.96
CA LEU A 115 0.14 12.01 9.12
C LEU A 115 0.10 12.98 10.31
N SER A 116 -1.04 13.60 10.59
CA SER A 116 -1.21 14.52 11.73
C SER A 116 -1.25 13.79 13.06
N MET A 117 -1.78 12.57 13.10
CA MET A 117 -1.93 11.74 14.30
C MET A 117 -0.66 10.97 14.66
N ALA A 118 0.18 10.66 13.67
CA ALA A 118 1.40 9.88 13.84
C ALA A 118 2.35 10.54 14.85
N LYS A 119 2.92 9.75 15.77
CA LYS A 119 3.78 10.23 16.86
C LYS A 119 5.26 10.14 16.55
N TYR A 120 5.66 9.18 15.72
CA TYR A 120 7.05 8.84 15.51
C TYR A 120 7.67 9.56 14.32
N LYS A 121 9.02 9.61 14.32
CA LYS A 121 9.86 10.29 13.33
C LYS A 121 9.73 9.69 11.93
N TRP A 122 9.58 8.37 11.86
CA TRP A 122 9.40 7.66 10.61
C TRP A 122 7.94 7.31 10.37
N ILE A 123 7.51 7.47 9.14
CA ILE A 123 6.17 7.10 8.70
C ILE A 123 6.26 5.97 7.70
N LEU A 124 5.56 4.89 7.98
CA LEU A 124 5.31 3.80 7.07
C LEU A 124 3.86 3.90 6.58
N ILE A 125 3.65 4.14 5.29
CA ILE A 125 2.33 3.95 4.70
C ILE A 125 2.19 2.48 4.37
N TRP A 126 1.16 1.85 4.90
CA TRP A 126 1.00 0.40 4.80
C TRP A 126 -0.44 0.06 4.45
N ASP A 127 -0.66 -0.39 3.22
CA ASP A 127 -1.99 -0.79 2.81
C ASP A 127 -2.33 -2.19 3.37
N ALA A 128 -3.61 -2.43 3.62
CA ALA A 128 -4.09 -3.64 4.33
C ALA A 128 -3.90 -4.96 3.56
N ASP A 129 -3.48 -4.88 2.31
CA ASP A 129 -3.19 -6.00 1.44
C ASP A 129 -1.68 -6.16 1.12
N PHE A 130 -0.82 -5.50 1.93
CA PHE A 130 0.62 -5.75 1.91
C PHE A 130 1.04 -6.70 3.04
N VAL A 131 2.02 -7.57 2.76
CA VAL A 131 2.63 -8.45 3.78
C VAL A 131 4.14 -8.33 3.69
N LEU A 132 4.78 -7.94 4.79
CA LEU A 132 6.23 -7.77 4.89
C LEU A 132 6.92 -9.14 4.90
N LYS A 133 8.08 -9.28 4.26
CA LYS A 133 8.91 -10.48 4.32
C LYS A 133 9.54 -10.62 5.72
N ASP A 134 9.80 -11.86 6.13
CA ASP A 134 10.26 -12.15 7.50
C ASP A 134 11.56 -11.42 7.87
N GLU A 135 12.51 -11.32 6.94
CA GLU A 135 13.78 -10.63 7.16
C GLU A 135 13.73 -9.11 6.99
N ALA A 136 12.67 -8.58 6.37
CA ALA A 136 12.59 -7.18 5.95
C ALA A 136 12.56 -6.19 7.12
N ALA A 137 11.95 -6.55 8.23
CA ALA A 137 11.96 -5.70 9.43
C ALA A 137 13.39 -5.43 9.93
N SER A 138 14.24 -6.47 9.98
CA SER A 138 15.65 -6.35 10.39
C SER A 138 16.45 -5.53 9.38
N ILE A 139 16.24 -5.75 8.07
CA ILE A 139 16.90 -5.00 7.00
C ILE A 139 16.56 -3.51 7.11
N LEU A 140 15.27 -3.18 7.26
CA LEU A 140 14.82 -1.79 7.37
C LEU A 140 15.34 -1.11 8.63
N LYS A 141 15.31 -1.77 9.79
CA LYS A 141 15.86 -1.21 11.05
C LYS A 141 17.34 -0.88 10.91
N LYS A 142 18.16 -1.82 10.43
CA LYS A 142 19.59 -1.58 10.19
C LYS A 142 19.84 -0.45 9.20
N LEU A 143 19.02 -0.37 8.14
CA LEU A 143 19.10 0.75 7.21
C LEU A 143 18.84 2.08 7.92
N LEU A 144 17.74 2.19 8.69
CA LEU A 144 17.39 3.43 9.40
C LEU A 144 18.46 3.87 10.39
N GLU A 145 19.06 2.94 11.14
CA GLU A 145 20.15 3.17 12.07
C GLU A 145 21.43 3.70 11.40
N SER A 146 21.65 3.36 10.13
CA SER A 146 22.82 3.81 9.36
C SER A 146 22.68 5.22 8.75
N LEU A 147 21.49 5.82 8.83
CA LEU A 147 21.20 7.10 8.15
C LEU A 147 21.55 8.31 9.02
N ASP A 148 21.96 9.41 8.39
CA ASP A 148 22.15 10.70 9.06
C ASP A 148 20.81 11.23 9.57
N GLU A 149 20.61 11.21 10.87
CA GLU A 149 19.36 11.61 11.54
C GLU A 149 18.94 13.08 11.27
N ARG A 150 19.88 13.91 10.82
CA ARG A 150 19.61 15.33 10.50
C ARG A 150 18.94 15.50 9.13
N ARG A 151 18.88 14.45 8.30
CA ARG A 151 18.31 14.50 6.96
C ARG A 151 16.92 13.90 6.89
N TYR A 152 16.16 14.34 5.89
CA TYR A 152 14.88 13.75 5.52
C TYR A 152 15.07 12.73 4.40
N TYR A 153 14.39 11.59 4.50
CA TYR A 153 14.52 10.48 3.55
C TYR A 153 13.16 10.04 3.03
N LEU A 154 13.14 9.61 1.76
CA LEU A 154 12.08 8.82 1.14
C LEU A 154 12.68 7.48 0.72
N ILE A 155 12.19 6.38 1.26
CA ILE A 155 12.73 5.04 1.01
C ILE A 155 11.73 4.27 0.16
N TYR A 156 12.23 3.70 -0.94
CA TYR A 156 11.48 2.93 -1.92
C TYR A 156 12.01 1.51 -1.97
N TRP A 157 11.10 0.56 -2.15
CA TRP A 157 11.45 -0.83 -2.48
C TRP A 157 10.42 -1.46 -3.40
N PRO A 158 10.78 -2.55 -4.13
CA PRO A 158 9.83 -3.31 -4.91
C PRO A 158 8.91 -4.15 -4.00
N HIS A 159 7.65 -4.27 -4.40
CA HIS A 159 6.70 -5.25 -3.86
C HIS A 159 6.53 -6.38 -4.87
N ILE A 160 6.44 -7.61 -4.37
CA ILE A 160 6.06 -8.78 -5.17
C ILE A 160 4.54 -8.79 -5.28
N CYS A 161 4.00 -8.63 -6.48
CA CYS A 161 2.55 -8.63 -6.69
C CYS A 161 2.03 -10.04 -6.89
N LEU A 162 1.03 -10.44 -6.09
CA LEU A 162 0.20 -11.61 -6.33
C LEU A 162 -1.15 -11.16 -6.89
N ASP A 163 -1.66 -11.90 -7.85
CA ASP A 163 -2.86 -11.55 -8.59
C ASP A 163 -3.82 -12.74 -8.72
N GLY A 164 -5.10 -12.47 -8.53
CA GLY A 164 -6.17 -13.47 -8.58
C GLY A 164 -6.22 -14.33 -7.34
N ASP A 165 -5.17 -15.09 -7.11
CA ASP A 165 -4.99 -15.92 -5.91
C ASP A 165 -3.55 -15.84 -5.38
N LEU A 166 -3.26 -16.66 -4.34
CA LEU A 166 -1.93 -16.68 -3.73
C LEU A 166 -0.87 -17.40 -4.60
N MET A 167 -1.27 -18.08 -5.67
CA MET A 167 -0.40 -18.92 -6.50
C MET A 167 -0.03 -18.27 -7.83
N HIS A 168 -0.61 -17.11 -8.16
CA HIS A 168 -0.45 -16.48 -9.47
C HIS A 168 0.02 -15.02 -9.38
N GLN A 169 0.61 -14.55 -10.49
CA GLN A 169 1.07 -13.17 -10.66
C GLN A 169 0.89 -12.71 -12.11
N ASP A 170 0.66 -11.42 -12.34
CA ASP A 170 0.67 -10.84 -13.67
C ASP A 170 2.13 -10.68 -14.13
N PRO A 171 2.57 -11.37 -15.21
CA PRO A 171 3.95 -11.32 -15.66
C PRO A 171 4.41 -9.92 -16.08
N ARG A 172 3.48 -9.03 -16.42
CA ARG A 172 3.77 -7.62 -16.79
C ARG A 172 3.98 -6.71 -15.59
N ASN A 173 3.49 -7.13 -14.41
CA ASN A 173 3.50 -6.34 -13.17
C ASN A 173 3.89 -7.20 -11.95
N ALA A 174 4.76 -8.18 -12.13
CA ALA A 174 5.19 -9.07 -11.04
C ALA A 174 5.90 -8.32 -9.91
N LEU A 175 6.55 -7.19 -10.23
CA LEU A 175 7.12 -6.27 -9.26
C LEU A 175 6.57 -4.87 -9.47
N HIS A 176 6.14 -4.26 -8.39
CA HIS A 176 5.72 -2.86 -8.37
C HIS A 176 6.53 -2.10 -7.32
N VAL A 177 6.99 -0.90 -7.67
CA VAL A 177 7.78 -0.07 -6.75
C VAL A 177 6.92 1.07 -6.25
N GLU A 178 6.79 1.14 -4.96
CA GLU A 178 6.10 2.22 -4.28
C GLU A 178 6.96 2.80 -3.14
N HIS A 179 6.52 3.92 -2.58
CA HIS A 179 7.28 4.76 -1.67
C HIS A 179 6.61 4.75 -0.31
N TRP A 180 7.12 4.06 0.63
CA TRP A 180 6.24 3.96 1.75
C TRP A 180 6.86 4.23 3.10
N LEU A 181 8.18 4.32 3.18
CA LEU A 181 8.85 4.66 4.43
C LEU A 181 9.57 6.00 4.26
N PHE A 182 9.24 6.98 5.09
CA PHE A 182 9.84 8.31 5.01
C PHE A 182 9.92 9.00 6.35
N THR A 183 10.84 9.97 6.46
CA THR A 183 10.93 10.86 7.61
C THR A 183 9.75 11.83 7.60
N TRP A 184 9.04 11.97 8.71
CA TRP A 184 7.96 12.93 8.83
C TRP A 184 8.46 14.38 8.70
N SER A 185 7.68 15.24 8.07
CA SER A 185 7.95 16.67 7.97
C SER A 185 6.63 17.42 7.78
N PRO A 186 6.50 18.66 8.30
CA PRO A 186 5.32 19.49 8.06
C PRO A 186 5.17 19.91 6.59
N LYS A 187 6.18 19.66 5.75
CA LYS A 187 6.16 19.91 4.31
C LYS A 187 5.60 18.75 3.47
N LEU A 188 5.37 17.60 4.12
CA LEU A 188 4.76 16.44 3.48
C LEU A 188 3.24 16.51 3.56
N ARG A 189 2.61 16.14 2.46
CA ARG A 189 1.15 15.96 2.42
C ARG A 189 0.77 15.03 1.27
N TYR A 190 -0.38 14.42 1.38
CA TYR A 190 -1.04 13.78 0.25
C TYR A 190 -1.93 14.78 -0.48
N ALA A 191 -2.01 14.65 -1.80
CA ALA A 191 -2.91 15.43 -2.63
C ALA A 191 -3.56 14.51 -3.67
N LYS A 192 -4.81 14.79 -3.99
CA LYS A 192 -5.52 14.08 -5.06
C LYS A 192 -4.91 14.42 -6.41
N VAL A 193 -4.56 13.40 -7.19
CA VAL A 193 -4.01 13.54 -8.54
C VAL A 193 -4.78 12.61 -9.47
N GLY A 194 -5.75 13.16 -10.20
CA GLY A 194 -6.68 12.36 -11.00
C GLY A 194 -7.57 11.49 -10.12
N LEU A 195 -7.54 10.17 -10.35
CA LEU A 195 -8.29 9.17 -9.57
C LEU A 195 -7.50 8.61 -8.39
N SER A 196 -6.25 9.02 -8.20
CA SER A 196 -5.35 8.53 -7.16
C SER A 196 -4.95 9.64 -6.21
N ASP A 197 -4.41 9.28 -5.08
CA ASP A 197 -3.67 10.17 -4.21
C ASP A 197 -2.16 10.06 -4.49
N SER A 198 -1.44 11.10 -4.18
CA SER A 198 0.01 11.14 -4.36
C SER A 198 0.70 11.88 -3.22
N LEU A 199 1.83 11.36 -2.77
CA LEU A 199 2.67 12.05 -1.80
C LEU A 199 3.34 13.27 -2.46
N VAL A 200 3.08 14.43 -1.90
CA VAL A 200 3.71 15.70 -2.30
C VAL A 200 4.82 16.00 -1.31
N ALA A 201 6.06 15.91 -1.78
CA ALA A 201 7.26 16.26 -1.02
C ALA A 201 8.08 17.27 -1.81
N PRO A 202 8.61 18.35 -1.17
CA PRO A 202 9.49 19.30 -1.85
C PRO A 202 10.71 18.60 -2.44
N LEU A 203 11.07 18.95 -3.69
CA LEU A 203 12.11 18.27 -4.46
C LEU A 203 13.44 18.16 -3.71
N ALA A 204 13.89 19.28 -3.13
CA ALA A 204 15.19 19.39 -2.46
C ALA A 204 15.16 18.94 -0.99
N TYR A 205 13.99 18.64 -0.41
CA TYR A 205 13.89 18.36 1.02
C TYR A 205 14.32 16.94 1.38
N TYR A 206 14.01 15.98 0.50
CA TYR A 206 14.15 14.57 0.78
C TYR A 206 15.24 13.92 -0.07
N LYS A 207 16.17 13.26 0.58
CA LYS A 207 17.06 12.30 -0.06
C LYS A 207 16.29 11.01 -0.36
N VAL A 208 16.35 10.55 -1.60
CA VAL A 208 15.67 9.32 -2.01
C VAL A 208 16.63 8.14 -1.90
N LEU A 209 16.21 7.10 -1.21
CA LEU A 209 16.89 5.82 -1.15
C LEU A 209 16.07 4.76 -1.87
N TYR A 210 16.75 3.83 -2.50
CA TYR A 210 16.12 2.71 -3.16
C TYR A 210 16.75 1.41 -2.69
N VAL A 211 15.95 0.55 -2.08
CA VAL A 211 16.33 -0.82 -1.74
C VAL A 211 16.01 -1.69 -2.94
N ASN A 212 17.01 -2.38 -3.50
CA ASN A 212 16.85 -3.17 -4.73
C ASN A 212 16.05 -4.46 -4.50
N GLU A 213 16.09 -4.99 -3.29
CA GLU A 213 15.43 -6.23 -2.93
C GLU A 213 13.94 -6.01 -2.68
N PRO A 214 13.06 -6.91 -3.14
CA PRO A 214 11.65 -6.86 -2.79
C PRO A 214 11.47 -7.25 -1.31
N LEU A 215 10.97 -6.31 -0.51
CA LEU A 215 10.81 -6.48 0.93
C LEU A 215 9.40 -6.90 1.35
N SER A 216 8.44 -6.89 0.43
CA SER A 216 7.03 -7.18 0.76
C SER A 216 6.26 -7.76 -0.41
N PHE A 217 5.17 -8.41 -0.08
CA PHE A 217 4.15 -8.87 -1.02
C PHE A 217 3.00 -7.86 -1.05
N HIS A 218 2.39 -7.70 -2.22
CA HIS A 218 1.16 -6.97 -2.44
C HIS A 218 0.11 -7.94 -2.97
N LEU A 219 -0.92 -8.21 -2.19
CA LEU A 219 -2.03 -9.11 -2.53
C LEU A 219 -3.08 -8.36 -3.37
N ARG A 220 -2.60 -7.73 -4.44
CA ARG A 220 -3.29 -6.69 -5.22
C ARG A 220 -4.72 -7.04 -5.62
N THR A 221 -4.93 -8.26 -6.10
CA THR A 221 -6.23 -8.77 -6.54
C THR A 221 -6.55 -10.15 -5.95
N VAL A 222 -5.83 -10.54 -4.90
CA VAL A 222 -6.08 -11.80 -4.19
C VAL A 222 -7.30 -11.63 -3.29
N ARG A 223 -8.47 -11.89 -3.86
CA ARG A 223 -9.78 -11.69 -3.22
C ARG A 223 -10.74 -12.77 -3.67
N SER A 224 -11.85 -12.93 -2.96
CA SER A 224 -12.93 -13.82 -3.44
C SER A 224 -13.40 -13.38 -4.83
N PRO A 225 -13.86 -14.31 -5.68
CA PRO A 225 -14.33 -13.99 -7.03
C PRO A 225 -15.36 -12.87 -7.07
N ILE A 226 -16.29 -12.85 -6.11
CA ILE A 226 -17.31 -11.80 -6.00
C ILE A 226 -16.67 -10.44 -5.72
N ARG A 227 -15.77 -10.35 -4.75
CA ARG A 227 -15.10 -9.09 -4.40
C ARG A 227 -14.23 -8.56 -5.55
N LEU A 228 -13.58 -9.48 -6.28
CA LEU A 228 -12.79 -9.14 -7.45
C LEU A 228 -13.67 -8.57 -8.57
N LEU A 229 -14.82 -9.19 -8.83
CA LEU A 229 -15.79 -8.73 -9.81
C LEU A 229 -16.34 -7.34 -9.46
N TYR A 230 -16.77 -7.13 -8.20
CA TYR A 230 -17.24 -5.81 -7.74
C TYR A 230 -16.15 -4.75 -7.86
N ARG A 231 -14.91 -5.04 -7.49
CA ARG A 231 -13.77 -4.13 -7.63
C ARG A 231 -13.56 -3.72 -9.09
N HIS A 232 -13.66 -4.67 -10.02
CA HIS A 232 -13.56 -4.42 -11.45
C HIS A 232 -14.64 -3.46 -11.93
N TYR A 233 -15.90 -3.74 -11.60
CA TYR A 233 -17.02 -2.91 -12.06
C TYR A 233 -17.04 -1.53 -11.37
N ARG A 234 -16.66 -1.43 -10.12
CA ARG A 234 -16.49 -0.11 -9.48
C ARG A 234 -15.39 0.72 -10.15
N TRP A 235 -14.30 0.09 -10.56
CA TRP A 235 -13.26 0.77 -11.33
C TRP A 235 -13.78 1.23 -12.70
N LEU A 236 -14.53 0.41 -13.42
CA LEU A 236 -15.18 0.78 -14.67
C LEU A 236 -16.15 1.96 -14.49
N MET A 237 -17.02 1.89 -13.48
CA MET A 237 -17.96 2.96 -13.14
C MET A 237 -17.25 4.31 -12.92
N ARG A 238 -16.13 4.32 -12.21
CA ARG A 238 -15.29 5.51 -12.04
C ARG A 238 -14.74 6.02 -13.36
N ARG A 239 -14.21 5.11 -14.15
CA ARG A 239 -13.62 5.43 -15.47
C ARG A 239 -14.64 5.99 -16.44
N GLU A 240 -15.89 5.55 -16.36
CA GLU A 240 -17.02 6.05 -17.15
C GLU A 240 -17.62 7.36 -16.58
N GLY A 241 -17.13 7.85 -15.44
CA GLY A 241 -17.61 9.09 -14.80
C GLY A 241 -19.01 8.95 -14.19
N LEU A 242 -19.41 7.73 -13.82
CA LEU A 242 -20.73 7.39 -13.29
C LEU A 242 -20.74 7.32 -11.74
N GLU A 243 -19.59 7.44 -11.09
CA GLU A 243 -19.48 7.43 -9.62
C GLU A 243 -20.32 8.54 -9.01
N GLY A 244 -21.20 8.18 -8.06
CA GLY A 244 -22.16 9.09 -7.44
C GLY A 244 -23.39 9.45 -8.28
N LYS A 245 -23.48 8.97 -9.53
CA LYS A 245 -24.62 9.22 -10.44
C LYS A 245 -25.52 8.00 -10.60
N VAL A 246 -24.97 6.81 -10.40
CA VAL A 246 -25.68 5.52 -10.55
C VAL A 246 -25.45 4.70 -9.29
N ASN A 247 -26.46 3.94 -8.88
CA ASN A 247 -26.31 3.00 -7.78
C ASN A 247 -25.30 1.90 -8.18
N PRO A 248 -24.25 1.64 -7.37
CA PRO A 248 -23.23 0.66 -7.71
C PRO A 248 -23.76 -0.77 -7.91
N GLU A 249 -24.77 -1.18 -7.11
CA GLU A 249 -25.33 -2.53 -7.22
C GLU A 249 -26.12 -2.69 -8.54
N ASP A 250 -26.89 -1.69 -8.93
CA ASP A 250 -27.66 -1.71 -10.19
C ASP A 250 -26.71 -1.68 -11.39
N TYR A 251 -25.63 -0.93 -11.29
CA TYR A 251 -24.57 -0.94 -12.31
C TYR A 251 -23.97 -2.34 -12.44
N VAL A 252 -23.60 -2.98 -11.35
CA VAL A 252 -23.02 -4.33 -11.34
C VAL A 252 -24.02 -5.33 -11.94
N LYS A 253 -25.29 -5.33 -11.51
CA LYS A 253 -26.34 -6.22 -12.05
C LYS A 253 -26.52 -6.06 -13.57
N THR A 254 -26.54 -4.82 -14.04
CA THR A 254 -26.64 -4.54 -15.48
C THR A 254 -25.42 -5.09 -16.24
N ARG A 255 -24.23 -4.84 -15.71
CA ARG A 255 -22.98 -5.29 -16.36
C ARG A 255 -22.83 -6.81 -16.39
N ILE A 256 -23.16 -7.53 -15.31
CA ILE A 256 -23.09 -9.01 -15.31
C ILE A 256 -24.06 -9.62 -16.34
N SER A 257 -25.24 -9.05 -16.49
CA SER A 257 -26.18 -9.49 -17.51
C SER A 257 -25.64 -9.29 -18.94
N GLN A 258 -25.00 -8.15 -19.19
CA GLN A 258 -24.41 -7.83 -20.49
C GLN A 258 -23.15 -8.65 -20.80
N ASP A 259 -22.22 -8.74 -19.83
CA ASP A 259 -20.87 -9.30 -20.04
C ASP A 259 -20.85 -10.84 -19.92
N PHE A 260 -21.76 -11.44 -19.13
CA PHE A 260 -21.79 -12.88 -18.83
C PHE A 260 -23.12 -13.56 -19.15
N GLN A 261 -24.12 -12.82 -19.66
CA GLN A 261 -25.44 -13.34 -20.03
C GLN A 261 -26.12 -14.12 -18.88
N THR A 262 -25.90 -13.68 -17.66
CA THR A 262 -26.50 -14.24 -16.43
C THR A 262 -26.94 -13.15 -15.48
N THR A 263 -27.88 -13.45 -14.61
CA THR A 263 -28.27 -12.60 -13.47
C THR A 263 -27.72 -13.10 -12.15
N ASP A 264 -27.13 -14.31 -12.14
CA ASP A 264 -26.48 -14.89 -10.98
C ASP A 264 -25.07 -14.33 -10.81
N ILE A 265 -24.91 -13.57 -9.72
CA ILE A 265 -23.63 -12.91 -9.41
C ILE A 265 -22.51 -13.91 -9.11
N ASN A 266 -22.82 -15.07 -8.49
CA ASN A 266 -21.83 -16.10 -8.19
C ASN A 266 -21.32 -16.74 -9.47
N GLN A 267 -22.22 -17.03 -10.41
CA GLN A 267 -21.86 -17.56 -11.72
C GLN A 267 -21.00 -16.56 -12.48
N ALA A 268 -21.41 -15.28 -12.56
CA ALA A 268 -20.66 -14.23 -13.22
C ALA A 268 -19.27 -14.03 -12.59
N ALA A 269 -19.19 -14.04 -11.27
CA ALA A 269 -17.94 -13.90 -10.53
C ALA A 269 -16.96 -15.06 -10.79
N ASN A 270 -17.45 -16.29 -10.82
CA ASN A 270 -16.62 -17.44 -11.13
C ASN A 270 -16.12 -17.43 -12.58
N LEU A 271 -16.98 -17.09 -13.54
CA LEU A 271 -16.58 -16.94 -14.94
C LEU A 271 -15.54 -15.82 -15.12
N TYR A 272 -15.74 -14.68 -14.46
CA TYR A 272 -14.78 -13.58 -14.46
C TYR A 272 -13.45 -14.01 -13.89
N PHE A 273 -13.45 -14.69 -12.74
CA PHE A 273 -12.26 -15.15 -12.05
C PHE A 273 -11.46 -16.15 -12.89
N GLN A 274 -12.11 -17.15 -13.48
CA GLN A 274 -11.48 -18.10 -14.39
C GLN A 274 -10.82 -17.39 -15.58
N LYS A 275 -11.55 -16.46 -16.23
CA LYS A 275 -11.02 -15.66 -17.34
C LYS A 275 -9.83 -14.79 -16.90
N TYR A 276 -9.88 -14.26 -15.67
CA TYR A 276 -8.80 -13.46 -15.11
C TYR A 276 -7.53 -14.29 -14.93
N LEU A 277 -7.63 -15.51 -14.36
CA LEU A 277 -6.49 -16.41 -14.13
C LEU A 277 -5.78 -16.83 -15.43
N LEU A 278 -6.49 -16.96 -16.55
CA LEU A 278 -5.89 -17.31 -17.85
C LEU A 278 -4.79 -16.33 -18.31
N ASN A 279 -4.80 -15.10 -17.82
CA ASN A 279 -3.80 -14.08 -18.15
C ASN A 279 -2.64 -14.02 -17.17
N LEU A 280 -2.64 -14.88 -16.15
CA LEU A 280 -1.65 -14.91 -15.09
C LEU A 280 -0.68 -16.09 -15.28
N VAL A 281 0.47 -16.00 -14.66
CA VAL A 281 1.46 -17.08 -14.58
C VAL A 281 1.60 -17.53 -13.12
N LYS A 282 2.10 -18.74 -12.90
CA LYS A 282 2.40 -19.23 -11.55
C LYS A 282 3.42 -18.32 -10.86
N TYR A 283 3.24 -18.12 -9.57
CA TYR A 283 4.20 -17.40 -8.75
C TYR A 283 5.58 -18.08 -8.78
N ARG A 284 6.61 -17.29 -9.00
CA ARG A 284 7.98 -17.76 -9.17
C ARG A 284 8.76 -17.70 -7.85
N LYS A 285 8.58 -18.74 -7.00
CA LYS A 285 9.34 -18.88 -5.74
C LYS A 285 10.86 -18.94 -5.98
N ASP A 286 11.27 -19.53 -7.10
CA ASP A 286 12.68 -19.61 -7.52
C ASP A 286 13.33 -18.25 -7.78
N VAL A 287 12.53 -17.24 -8.12
CA VAL A 287 13.00 -15.87 -8.42
C VAL A 287 12.83 -14.93 -7.23
N TYR A 288 11.67 -14.99 -6.56
CA TYR A 288 11.28 -13.99 -5.57
C TYR A 288 11.36 -14.48 -4.12
N GLY A 289 11.68 -15.75 -3.92
CA GLY A 289 11.74 -16.40 -2.60
C GLY A 289 10.39 -16.97 -2.16
N ASP A 290 10.38 -17.50 -0.95
CA ASP A 290 9.19 -18.10 -0.36
C ASP A 290 8.24 -17.04 0.21
N TYR A 291 7.01 -17.45 0.51
CA TYR A 291 6.01 -16.60 1.17
C TYR A 291 6.42 -16.30 2.62
N PRO A 292 6.13 -15.10 3.12
CA PRO A 292 6.39 -14.75 4.52
C PRO A 292 5.51 -15.59 5.46
N ARG A 293 6.07 -15.86 6.64
CA ARG A 293 5.40 -16.68 7.67
C ARG A 293 4.00 -16.17 8.02
N PRO A 294 3.76 -14.86 8.26
CA PRO A 294 2.41 -14.38 8.58
C PRO A 294 1.39 -14.72 7.47
N LEU A 295 1.80 -14.67 6.20
CA LEU A 295 0.93 -15.03 5.09
C LEU A 295 0.65 -16.54 5.05
N LYS A 296 1.65 -17.38 5.23
CA LYS A 296 1.49 -18.85 5.27
C LYS A 296 0.57 -19.29 6.40
N GLU A 297 0.82 -18.80 7.61
CA GLU A 297 0.02 -19.14 8.79
C GLU A 297 -1.43 -18.69 8.62
N TYR A 298 -1.65 -17.48 8.14
CA TYR A 298 -2.98 -16.95 7.88
C TYR A 298 -3.72 -17.71 6.78
N ALA A 299 -3.07 -17.97 5.64
CA ALA A 299 -3.65 -18.71 4.53
C ALA A 299 -4.07 -20.14 4.95
N LYS A 300 -3.23 -20.82 5.72
CA LYS A 300 -3.52 -22.14 6.28
C LYS A 300 -4.72 -22.09 7.23
N ARG A 301 -4.72 -21.16 8.19
CA ARG A 301 -5.77 -21.06 9.21
C ARG A 301 -7.11 -20.61 8.61
N ARG A 302 -7.11 -19.61 7.73
CA ARG A 302 -8.33 -18.99 7.22
C ARG A 302 -8.94 -19.71 6.04
N TYR A 303 -8.10 -20.25 5.17
CA TYR A 303 -8.52 -20.82 3.87
C TYR A 303 -8.11 -22.28 3.67
N GLY A 304 -7.38 -22.90 4.59
CA GLY A 304 -6.86 -24.26 4.44
C GLY A 304 -5.77 -24.38 3.36
N ILE A 305 -5.20 -23.27 2.89
CA ILE A 305 -4.19 -23.23 1.83
C ILE A 305 -2.80 -23.42 2.43
N ILE A 306 -2.06 -24.39 1.91
CA ILE A 306 -0.64 -24.63 2.23
C ILE A 306 0.20 -24.01 1.10
N LEU A 307 0.99 -22.97 1.45
CA LEU A 307 1.85 -22.21 0.53
C LEU A 307 3.29 -22.71 0.53
#